data_3b08cc65b34e3df9d01b738b6f0d2e46
#
_entry.id   3b08cc65b34e3df9d01b738b6f0d2e46
#
_cell.length_a   1.000
_cell.length_b   1.000
_cell.length_c   1.000
_cell.angle_alpha   90.00
_cell.angle_beta   90.00
_cell.angle_gamma   90.00
#
_symmetry.space_group_name_H-M   'P 1'
#
loop_
_entity.id
_entity.type
_entity.pdbx_description
1 polymer ?
#
loop_
_entity_poly.entity_id
_entity_poly.type
_entity_poly.pdbx_seq_one_letter_code
_entity_poly.pdbx_strand_id
1 'polypeptide(L)'
;MLTILRRVIPRRALPSVLGQKSRIHSRVNNKGVCILERYAMQLEKTVLCIILLMLTAMMSGCSNMIQSLAYTPDGTNEKAGGNRELAPLVIQEQGSFAVGGTVITKPGTFDAIKQGPEGQTFHGDHAYVFYQIPVRARKNPLVFWHGLEQFSKTWETTPDGREGYQNIFLRRGFAVYVIDEPRRGNAGRSTLPITITPTPDEQRWFNRFRLGIWPNFYPGVQFSRDPEALNQYFRQITPSTGPFDLEVTSDAVAALFSKIGPGILVTHSKGGGPGWRTAIKSRNVRAIVAYEPGYNFIFPDGEVPSPMPSTGGTLEAVGIPLSEFMLLTKIPIIMFYGDNIAEKPTVNPGQDFWRVAMAMAKLWAKAVNSRGGDVTVVHLPEIGIRGNTHFLFSDLNNLEVADLMSEFLAKKGLD
;
A
#
# COMPACT_ATOMS: atom_id res chain seq x y z
N MET A 1 -12.25 26.49 -22.52
CA MET A 1 -11.00 27.23 -22.78
C MET A 1 -11.27 28.68 -23.18
N LEU A 2 -12.29 29.33 -22.61
CA LEU A 2 -12.66 30.72 -22.96
C LEU A 2 -12.94 31.60 -21.72
N THR A 3 -12.53 31.21 -20.52
CA THR A 3 -12.89 31.93 -19.26
C THR A 3 -11.66 32.34 -18.41
N ILE A 4 -10.44 32.20 -18.89
CA ILE A 4 -9.22 32.48 -18.09
C ILE A 4 -8.39 33.69 -18.58
N LEU A 5 -8.88 34.46 -19.57
CA LEU A 5 -8.14 35.62 -20.11
C LEU A 5 -8.74 36.98 -19.76
N ARG A 6 -9.37 37.12 -18.58
CA ARG A 6 -9.85 38.41 -18.09
C ARG A 6 -9.34 38.75 -16.69
N ARG A 7 -8.05 38.84 -16.50
CA ARG A 7 -7.44 39.58 -15.37
C ARG A 7 -5.95 39.70 -15.63
N VAL A 8 -5.56 40.83 -16.17
CA VAL A 8 -4.32 41.60 -15.90
C VAL A 8 -4.08 42.58 -17.06
N ILE A 9 -4.66 43.76 -16.98
CA ILE A 9 -4.10 45.01 -17.55
C ILE A 9 -4.73 46.18 -16.78
N PRO A 10 -4.00 47.06 -16.14
CA PRO A 10 -4.53 48.24 -15.49
C PRO A 10 -4.81 49.38 -16.49
N ARG A 11 -5.99 49.99 -16.37
CA ARG A 11 -6.39 51.20 -17.13
C ARG A 11 -5.49 52.36 -16.76
N ARG A 12 -4.81 52.95 -17.73
CA ARG A 12 -4.38 54.32 -17.69
C ARG A 12 -5.13 55.12 -18.75
N ALA A 13 -5.59 56.33 -18.29
CA ALA A 13 -6.43 57.26 -19.02
C ALA A 13 -5.70 57.87 -20.23
N LEU A 14 -6.51 58.06 -21.31
CA LEU A 14 -6.16 58.92 -22.44
C LEU A 14 -7.00 60.18 -22.41
N PRO A 15 -6.44 61.37 -22.72
CA PRO A 15 -7.19 62.61 -22.79
C PRO A 15 -7.86 62.80 -24.12
N SER A 16 -9.02 63.45 -24.09
CA SER A 16 -9.87 63.89 -25.22
C SER A 16 -9.21 65.03 -25.99
N VAL A 17 -9.20 64.91 -27.32
CA VAL A 17 -9.07 66.09 -28.22
C VAL A 17 -10.10 66.01 -29.32
N LEU A 18 -10.99 67.00 -29.30
CA LEU A 18 -12.00 67.31 -30.34
C LEU A 18 -11.34 68.03 -31.53
N GLY A 19 -11.83 67.72 -32.72
CA GLY A 19 -12.00 68.67 -33.80
C GLY A 19 -11.07 68.55 -35.01
N GLN A 20 -11.54 68.05 -36.11
CA GLN A 20 -11.79 68.80 -37.32
C GLN A 20 -12.14 67.89 -38.53
N LYS A 21 -13.27 68.20 -39.11
CA LYS A 21 -13.70 67.63 -40.42
C LYS A 21 -12.85 68.19 -41.53
N SER A 22 -12.28 67.35 -42.38
CA SER A 22 -11.97 67.73 -43.77
C SER A 22 -12.38 66.57 -44.71
N ARG A 23 -13.26 66.93 -45.65
CA ARG A 23 -13.71 66.06 -46.74
C ARG A 23 -12.57 65.92 -47.74
N ILE A 24 -12.16 64.72 -48.01
CA ILE A 24 -11.45 64.39 -49.26
C ILE A 24 -12.22 63.29 -49.92
N HIS A 25 -12.82 63.62 -51.08
CA HIS A 25 -13.39 62.67 -52.03
C HIS A 25 -12.21 62.06 -52.80
N SER A 26 -12.00 60.75 -52.63
CA SER A 26 -11.21 59.96 -53.57
C SER A 26 -12.07 58.83 -54.12
N ARG A 27 -12.29 58.87 -55.43
CA ARG A 27 -12.89 57.76 -56.20
C ARG A 27 -12.01 56.53 -56.08
N VAL A 28 -12.43 55.54 -55.30
CA VAL A 28 -11.82 54.20 -55.30
C VAL A 28 -12.51 53.36 -56.36
N ASN A 29 -11.74 52.86 -57.29
CA ASN A 29 -12.18 52.09 -58.45
C ASN A 29 -12.65 50.70 -57.98
N ASN A 30 -13.88 50.32 -58.22
CA ASN A 30 -14.57 49.10 -57.81
C ASN A 30 -13.88 47.78 -58.20
N LYS A 31 -12.84 47.83 -59.10
CA LYS A 31 -12.09 46.64 -59.49
C LYS A 31 -10.99 46.24 -58.51
N GLY A 32 -10.45 47.16 -57.72
CA GLY A 32 -9.38 46.86 -56.72
C GLY A 32 -9.91 46.18 -55.46
N VAL A 33 -11.12 46.52 -55.04
CA VAL A 33 -11.74 45.92 -53.83
C VAL A 33 -12.04 44.43 -54.03
N CYS A 34 -12.53 44.06 -55.21
CA CYS A 34 -12.87 42.66 -55.54
C CYS A 34 -11.63 41.73 -55.63
N ILE A 35 -10.45 42.28 -55.94
CA ILE A 35 -9.20 41.52 -56.00
C ILE A 35 -8.65 41.28 -54.59
N LEU A 36 -8.67 42.27 -53.72
CA LEU A 36 -8.20 42.14 -52.32
C LEU A 36 -9.07 41.16 -51.49
N GLU A 37 -10.39 41.20 -51.68
CA GLU A 37 -11.29 40.24 -51.03
C GLU A 37 -11.06 38.79 -51.51
N ARG A 38 -10.78 38.60 -52.81
CA ARG A 38 -10.41 37.25 -53.33
C ARG A 38 -9.08 36.73 -52.77
N TYR A 39 -8.10 37.60 -52.61
CA TYR A 39 -6.80 37.21 -52.00
C TYR A 39 -6.96 36.93 -50.51
N ALA A 40 -7.74 37.68 -49.76
CA ALA A 40 -8.04 37.45 -48.36
C ALA A 40 -8.74 36.11 -48.16
N MET A 41 -9.77 35.80 -48.93
CA MET A 41 -10.46 34.48 -48.84
C MET A 41 -9.58 33.32 -49.28
N GLN A 42 -8.66 33.53 -50.21
CA GLN A 42 -7.70 32.49 -50.64
C GLN A 42 -6.65 32.22 -49.53
N LEU A 43 -6.20 33.27 -48.86
CA LEU A 43 -5.27 33.17 -47.71
C LEU A 43 -5.87 32.47 -46.54
N GLU A 44 -7.14 32.80 -46.17
CA GLU A 44 -7.86 32.11 -45.08
C GLU A 44 -8.08 30.63 -45.35
N LYS A 45 -8.43 30.25 -46.60
CA LYS A 45 -8.57 28.85 -46.99
C LYS A 45 -7.23 28.09 -46.90
N THR A 46 -6.13 28.73 -47.30
CA THR A 46 -4.78 28.13 -47.26
C THR A 46 -4.30 27.95 -45.83
N VAL A 47 -4.52 28.93 -44.95
CA VAL A 47 -4.19 28.84 -43.53
C VAL A 47 -5.04 27.76 -42.83
N LEU A 48 -6.33 27.67 -43.15
CA LEU A 48 -7.22 26.64 -42.59
C LEU A 48 -6.80 25.23 -43.04
N CYS A 49 -6.39 25.05 -44.30
CA CYS A 49 -5.84 23.76 -44.79
C CYS A 49 -4.53 23.38 -44.10
N ILE A 50 -3.64 24.33 -43.85
CA ILE A 50 -2.36 24.06 -43.15
C ILE A 50 -2.64 23.69 -41.67
N ILE A 51 -3.55 24.36 -41.00
CA ILE A 51 -3.95 24.03 -39.64
C ILE A 51 -4.59 22.64 -39.58
N LEU A 52 -5.45 22.29 -40.52
CA LEU A 52 -6.09 20.97 -40.62
C LEU A 52 -5.05 19.85 -40.87
N LEU A 53 -4.06 20.11 -41.75
CA LEU A 53 -2.94 19.18 -41.99
C LEU A 53 -2.03 19.02 -40.79
N MET A 54 -1.77 20.07 -40.01
CA MET A 54 -1.02 19.97 -38.75
C MET A 54 -1.78 19.21 -37.65
N LEU A 55 -3.11 19.41 -37.58
CA LEU A 55 -3.96 18.67 -36.64
C LEU A 55 -4.04 17.18 -36.99
N THR A 56 -4.13 16.82 -38.26
CA THR A 56 -4.12 15.41 -38.68
C THR A 56 -2.74 14.75 -38.47
N ALA A 57 -1.65 15.46 -38.67
CA ALA A 57 -0.30 14.98 -38.38
C ALA A 57 -0.08 14.77 -36.87
N MET A 58 -0.61 15.66 -36.02
CA MET A 58 -0.56 15.49 -34.58
C MET A 58 -1.43 14.31 -34.09
N MET A 59 -2.58 14.10 -34.71
CA MET A 59 -3.43 12.93 -34.36
C MET A 59 -2.84 11.61 -34.82
N SER A 60 -2.15 11.56 -35.96
CA SER A 60 -1.43 10.35 -36.42
C SER A 60 -0.18 10.06 -35.58
N GLY A 61 0.51 11.09 -35.09
CA GLY A 61 1.64 10.93 -34.19
C GLY A 61 1.23 10.37 -32.80
N CYS A 62 0.10 10.82 -32.28
CA CYS A 62 -0.44 10.30 -31.02
C CYS A 62 -0.92 8.85 -31.12
N SER A 63 -1.50 8.43 -32.26
CA SER A 63 -1.94 7.03 -32.43
C SER A 63 -0.79 6.04 -32.45
N ASN A 64 0.36 6.39 -33.02
CA ASN A 64 1.52 5.51 -33.02
C ASN A 64 2.26 5.47 -31.66
N MET A 65 2.12 6.52 -30.84
CA MET A 65 2.68 6.54 -29.48
C MET A 65 1.85 5.74 -28.48
N ILE A 66 0.53 5.61 -28.70
CA ILE A 66 -0.39 4.84 -27.85
C ILE A 66 -0.30 3.32 -28.14
N GLN A 67 0.04 2.91 -29.35
CA GLN A 67 0.19 1.48 -29.71
C GLN A 67 1.46 0.82 -29.14
N SER A 68 2.46 1.58 -28.70
CA SER A 68 3.68 1.03 -28.09
C SER A 68 3.55 0.71 -26.58
N LEU A 69 2.40 1.01 -25.95
CA LEU A 69 2.14 0.78 -24.53
C LEU A 69 1.09 -0.33 -24.25
N ALA A 70 0.75 -1.13 -25.24
CA ALA A 70 -0.08 -2.32 -25.01
C ALA A 70 0.78 -3.42 -24.38
N TYR A 71 0.68 -3.59 -23.05
CA TYR A 71 1.19 -4.74 -22.32
C TYR A 71 0.38 -5.98 -22.74
N THR A 72 1.00 -6.90 -23.41
CA THR A 72 0.51 -8.27 -23.59
C THR A 72 1.07 -9.12 -22.46
N PRO A 73 0.24 -9.84 -21.70
CA PRO A 73 0.74 -10.83 -20.75
C PRO A 73 1.12 -12.10 -21.52
N ASP A 74 2.35 -12.17 -21.98
CA ASP A 74 2.88 -13.40 -22.57
C ASP A 74 3.78 -14.08 -21.54
N GLY A 75 3.26 -15.16 -21.00
CA GLY A 75 3.97 -16.04 -20.09
C GLY A 75 4.92 -16.94 -20.85
N THR A 76 6.14 -16.52 -21.07
CA THR A 76 7.22 -17.42 -21.44
C THR A 76 8.38 -17.27 -20.45
N ASN A 77 8.58 -18.36 -19.68
CA ASN A 77 9.77 -18.59 -18.88
C ASN A 77 10.99 -18.68 -19.80
N GLU A 78 11.73 -17.59 -19.97
CA GLU A 78 13.10 -17.65 -20.45
C GLU A 78 14.06 -17.30 -19.29
N LYS A 79 14.89 -18.27 -18.92
CA LYS A 79 16.09 -18.07 -18.13
C LYS A 79 16.99 -17.09 -18.88
N ALA A 80 17.07 -15.84 -18.45
CA ALA A 80 17.95 -14.87 -19.01
C ALA A 80 18.70 -14.11 -17.91
N GLY A 81 19.96 -14.41 -17.78
CA GLY A 81 20.94 -13.48 -17.25
C GLY A 81 21.09 -12.31 -18.23
N GLY A 82 20.41 -11.25 -18.00
CA GLY A 82 20.52 -9.97 -18.71
C GLY A 82 19.74 -8.92 -17.94
N ASN A 83 20.36 -7.78 -17.65
CA ASN A 83 19.75 -6.63 -16.99
C ASN A 83 18.58 -6.12 -17.87
N ARG A 84 17.39 -6.72 -17.70
CA ARG A 84 16.17 -6.18 -18.33
C ARG A 84 15.81 -4.93 -17.52
N GLU A 85 16.02 -3.78 -18.11
CA GLU A 85 15.55 -2.50 -17.55
C GLU A 85 14.02 -2.59 -17.40
N LEU A 86 13.55 -2.53 -16.14
CA LEU A 86 12.13 -2.60 -15.85
C LEU A 86 11.43 -1.37 -16.45
N ALA A 87 10.29 -1.57 -17.09
CA ALA A 87 9.50 -0.47 -17.61
C ALA A 87 9.16 0.53 -16.47
N PRO A 88 9.08 1.84 -16.77
CA PRO A 88 8.69 2.84 -15.77
C PRO A 88 7.35 2.53 -15.11
N LEU A 89 7.24 2.78 -13.81
CA LEU A 89 5.96 2.81 -13.12
C LEU A 89 5.22 4.10 -13.46
N VAL A 90 4.00 3.99 -13.99
CA VAL A 90 3.18 5.15 -14.34
C VAL A 90 2.08 5.29 -13.28
N ILE A 91 2.25 6.28 -12.42
CA ILE A 91 1.36 6.58 -11.31
C ILE A 91 0.40 7.70 -11.72
N GLN A 92 -0.90 7.46 -11.60
CA GLN A 92 -1.95 8.44 -11.85
C GLN A 92 -2.09 9.40 -10.67
N GLU A 93 -2.00 8.88 -9.45
CA GLU A 93 -2.16 9.64 -8.20
C GLU A 93 -1.32 9.02 -7.10
N GLN A 94 -0.77 9.86 -6.23
CA GLN A 94 -0.13 9.45 -4.98
C GLN A 94 -0.30 10.52 -3.91
N GLY A 95 -0.24 10.11 -2.66
CA GLY A 95 -0.36 11.03 -1.54
C GLY A 95 -0.28 10.32 -0.20
N SER A 96 -0.58 11.05 0.86
CA SER A 96 -0.65 10.51 2.20
C SER A 96 -1.71 11.21 3.03
N PHE A 97 -2.21 10.53 4.04
CA PHE A 97 -3.17 11.06 5.01
C PHE A 97 -3.11 10.26 6.32
N ALA A 98 -3.74 10.79 7.36
CA ALA A 98 -3.95 10.08 8.62
C ALA A 98 -5.43 9.66 8.75
N VAL A 99 -5.69 8.53 9.44
CA VAL A 99 -7.04 8.01 9.70
C VAL A 99 -7.17 7.50 11.13
N GLY A 100 -8.39 7.57 11.65
CA GLY A 100 -8.68 7.18 13.03
C GLY A 100 -8.02 8.11 14.04
N GLY A 101 -7.73 7.56 15.21
CA GLY A 101 -7.03 8.27 16.26
C GLY A 101 -7.95 8.95 17.27
N THR A 102 -7.30 9.59 18.22
CA THR A 102 -7.94 10.25 19.38
C THR A 102 -7.51 11.71 19.44
N VAL A 103 -8.46 12.58 19.77
CA VAL A 103 -8.17 14.01 20.05
C VAL A 103 -8.40 14.25 21.55
N ILE A 104 -7.34 14.65 22.23
CA ILE A 104 -7.41 15.11 23.63
C ILE A 104 -7.46 16.63 23.64
N THR A 105 -8.44 17.21 24.34
CA THR A 105 -8.56 18.66 24.50
C THR A 105 -8.40 19.02 25.98
N LYS A 106 -7.52 19.96 26.29
CA LYS A 106 -7.40 20.51 27.63
C LYS A 106 -8.54 21.52 27.88
N PRO A 107 -9.17 21.51 29.07
CA PRO A 107 -10.18 22.49 29.41
C PRO A 107 -9.69 23.94 29.28
N GLY A 108 -10.63 24.86 29.05
CA GLY A 108 -10.34 26.30 28.95
C GLY A 108 -10.22 26.80 27.50
N THR A 109 -9.71 28.02 27.34
CA THR A 109 -9.53 28.68 26.05
C THR A 109 -8.05 28.96 25.85
N PHE A 110 -7.52 28.66 24.69
CA PHE A 110 -6.12 28.93 24.34
C PHE A 110 -5.87 30.42 24.18
N ASP A 111 -4.89 30.93 24.92
CA ASP A 111 -4.36 32.29 24.78
C ASP A 111 -3.07 32.24 23.95
N ALA A 112 -3.13 32.83 22.75
CA ALA A 112 -2.01 32.78 21.80
C ALA A 112 -0.78 33.57 22.30
N ILE A 113 -0.94 34.51 23.25
CA ILE A 113 0.15 35.33 23.80
C ILE A 113 0.80 34.60 24.98
N LYS A 114 0.01 34.08 25.90
CA LYS A 114 0.52 33.39 27.10
C LYS A 114 0.92 31.94 26.83
N GLN A 115 0.37 31.32 25.78
CA GLN A 115 0.66 29.96 25.30
C GLN A 115 0.62 28.88 26.40
N GLY A 116 -0.33 29.00 27.33
CA GLY A 116 -0.61 28.01 28.38
C GLY A 116 -1.21 26.71 27.77
N PRO A 117 -1.42 25.69 28.63
CA PRO A 117 -2.02 24.40 28.18
C PRO A 117 -3.52 24.47 27.95
N GLU A 118 -4.22 25.51 28.42
CA GLU A 118 -5.67 25.66 28.35
C GLU A 118 -6.15 25.73 26.89
N GLY A 119 -7.19 24.98 26.58
CA GLY A 119 -7.79 24.93 25.23
C GLY A 119 -6.92 24.30 24.17
N GLN A 120 -5.72 23.79 24.50
CA GLN A 120 -4.84 23.07 23.57
C GLN A 120 -5.39 21.69 23.22
N THR A 121 -5.15 21.25 22.00
CA THR A 121 -5.52 19.91 21.50
C THR A 121 -4.31 19.07 21.18
N PHE A 122 -4.44 17.77 21.35
CA PHE A 122 -3.46 16.77 20.98
C PHE A 122 -4.12 15.68 20.11
N HIS A 123 -3.68 15.54 18.87
CA HIS A 123 -4.12 14.49 17.95
C HIS A 123 -3.10 13.35 17.99
N GLY A 124 -3.50 12.16 18.46
CA GLY A 124 -2.64 10.97 18.57
C GLY A 124 -3.37 9.70 18.19
N ASP A 125 -2.67 8.57 18.25
CA ASP A 125 -3.20 7.23 18.01
C ASP A 125 -3.87 7.02 16.63
N HIS A 126 -3.55 7.85 15.65
CA HIS A 126 -3.97 7.68 14.26
C HIS A 126 -3.04 6.71 13.52
N ALA A 127 -3.51 6.08 12.44
CA ALA A 127 -2.64 5.44 11.46
C ALA A 127 -2.19 6.45 10.40
N TYR A 128 -0.96 6.33 9.93
CA TYR A 128 -0.47 7.02 8.74
C TYR A 128 -0.64 6.12 7.53
N VAL A 129 -1.01 6.70 6.40
CA VAL A 129 -1.26 6.00 5.13
C VAL A 129 -0.53 6.74 4.02
N PHE A 130 0.35 6.04 3.32
CA PHE A 130 0.87 6.47 2.02
C PHE A 130 0.23 5.63 0.93
N TYR A 131 -0.17 6.27 -0.20
CA TYR A 131 -0.82 5.54 -1.29
C TYR A 131 -0.30 5.94 -2.66
N GLN A 132 -0.38 4.99 -3.57
CA GLN A 132 -0.11 5.17 -5.00
C GLN A 132 -1.17 4.43 -5.81
N ILE A 133 -1.71 5.10 -6.82
CA ILE A 133 -2.72 4.58 -7.73
C ILE A 133 -2.13 4.55 -9.14
N PRO A 134 -1.90 3.39 -9.75
CA PRO A 134 -1.39 3.31 -11.11
C PRO A 134 -2.46 3.72 -12.13
N VAL A 135 -2.03 4.10 -13.31
CA VAL A 135 -2.96 4.33 -14.43
C VAL A 135 -3.72 3.04 -14.73
N ARG A 136 -5.06 3.15 -14.86
CA ARG A 136 -5.98 2.02 -15.05
C ARG A 136 -5.94 1.02 -13.88
N ALA A 137 -5.97 1.52 -12.65
CA ALA A 137 -5.97 0.70 -11.46
C ALA A 137 -7.09 -0.35 -11.47
N ARG A 138 -6.79 -1.55 -10.97
CA ARG A 138 -7.77 -2.60 -10.67
C ARG A 138 -8.78 -2.14 -9.64
N LYS A 139 -9.94 -2.79 -9.60
CA LYS A 139 -11.09 -2.37 -8.77
C LYS A 139 -10.79 -2.38 -7.27
N ASN A 140 -10.06 -3.41 -6.80
CA ASN A 140 -9.82 -3.60 -5.38
C ASN A 140 -8.39 -3.16 -5.03
N PRO A 141 -8.20 -2.08 -4.25
CA PRO A 141 -6.89 -1.69 -3.76
C PRO A 141 -6.33 -2.71 -2.74
N LEU A 142 -5.02 -2.74 -2.61
CA LEU A 142 -4.31 -3.50 -1.58
C LEU A 142 -3.92 -2.56 -0.43
N VAL A 143 -4.23 -2.96 0.80
CA VAL A 143 -3.80 -2.29 2.02
C VAL A 143 -2.76 -3.16 2.70
N PHE A 144 -1.50 -2.72 2.73
CA PHE A 144 -0.38 -3.44 3.31
C PHE A 144 -0.12 -3.01 4.75
N TRP A 145 -0.17 -3.96 5.67
CA TRP A 145 0.01 -3.76 7.10
C TRP A 145 1.18 -4.59 7.63
N HIS A 146 2.16 -3.94 8.21
CA HIS A 146 3.40 -4.52 8.73
C HIS A 146 3.22 -5.35 10.03
N GLY A 147 4.27 -6.04 10.42
CA GLY A 147 4.36 -6.83 11.67
C GLY A 147 4.89 -6.05 12.88
N LEU A 148 5.20 -6.80 13.95
CA LEU A 148 5.82 -6.28 15.16
C LEU A 148 7.17 -5.65 14.83
N GLU A 149 7.45 -4.47 15.42
CA GLU A 149 8.71 -3.73 15.24
C GLU A 149 9.06 -3.45 13.77
N GLN A 150 8.05 -3.42 12.91
CA GLN A 150 8.15 -3.02 11.53
C GLN A 150 7.31 -1.76 11.26
N PHE A 151 7.49 -1.15 10.10
CA PHE A 151 6.70 -0.04 9.58
C PHE A 151 6.56 -0.19 8.07
N SER A 152 5.95 0.77 7.40
CA SER A 152 5.67 0.73 5.95
C SER A 152 6.85 0.30 5.08
N LYS A 153 8.08 0.67 5.48
CA LYS A 153 9.35 0.31 4.81
C LYS A 153 9.45 -1.18 4.44
N THR A 154 8.87 -2.07 5.25
CA THR A 154 8.96 -3.51 5.01
C THR A 154 8.32 -3.96 3.68
N TRP A 155 7.39 -3.16 3.13
CA TRP A 155 6.69 -3.41 1.87
C TRP A 155 7.29 -2.69 0.66
N GLU A 156 8.17 -1.70 0.89
CA GLU A 156 8.77 -0.84 -0.13
C GLU A 156 9.91 -1.56 -0.88
N THR A 157 11.14 -1.21 -0.59
CA THR A 157 12.34 -1.84 -1.16
C THR A 157 12.81 -2.94 -0.25
N THR A 158 13.13 -4.12 -0.79
CA THR A 158 13.70 -5.23 -0.02
C THR A 158 15.07 -4.84 0.57
N PRO A 159 15.56 -5.51 1.62
CA PRO A 159 16.85 -5.22 2.23
C PRO A 159 18.04 -5.26 1.27
N ASP A 160 17.95 -6.08 0.22
CA ASP A 160 18.97 -6.22 -0.83
C ASP A 160 18.73 -5.30 -2.06
N GLY A 161 17.82 -4.32 -1.94
CA GLY A 161 17.62 -3.25 -2.93
C GLY A 161 16.67 -3.57 -4.09
N ARG A 162 16.06 -4.77 -4.14
CA ARG A 162 15.05 -5.12 -5.14
C ARG A 162 13.71 -4.45 -4.87
N GLU A 163 12.78 -4.52 -5.83
CA GLU A 163 11.41 -4.08 -5.61
C GLU A 163 10.71 -4.94 -4.55
N GLY A 164 10.09 -4.27 -3.57
CA GLY A 164 9.18 -4.90 -2.63
C GLY A 164 7.74 -4.93 -3.17
N TYR A 165 6.83 -5.44 -2.36
CA TYR A 165 5.44 -5.67 -2.77
C TYR A 165 4.70 -4.40 -3.20
N GLN A 166 5.02 -3.23 -2.65
CA GLN A 166 4.48 -1.97 -3.11
C GLN A 166 4.66 -1.81 -4.63
N ASN A 167 5.88 -1.90 -5.14
CA ASN A 167 6.16 -1.74 -6.56
C ASN A 167 5.69 -2.92 -7.40
N ILE A 168 5.87 -4.15 -6.91
CA ILE A 168 5.42 -5.36 -7.60
C ILE A 168 3.92 -5.30 -7.89
N PHE A 169 3.10 -4.91 -6.91
CA PHE A 169 1.65 -4.87 -7.10
C PHE A 169 1.17 -3.63 -7.85
N LEU A 170 1.89 -2.50 -7.77
CA LEU A 170 1.67 -1.36 -8.68
C LEU A 170 1.88 -1.78 -10.14
N ARG A 171 2.94 -2.55 -10.45
CA ARG A 171 3.16 -3.10 -11.79
C ARG A 171 2.07 -4.07 -12.22
N ARG A 172 1.45 -4.78 -11.29
CA ARG A 172 0.30 -5.65 -11.53
C ARG A 172 -1.03 -4.90 -11.61
N GLY A 173 -0.99 -3.56 -11.57
CA GLY A 173 -2.15 -2.68 -11.75
C GLY A 173 -2.99 -2.47 -10.49
N PHE A 174 -2.54 -2.85 -9.31
CA PHE A 174 -3.27 -2.57 -8.08
C PHE A 174 -2.94 -1.17 -7.55
N ALA A 175 -3.95 -0.44 -7.08
CA ALA A 175 -3.73 0.67 -6.18
C ALA A 175 -3.20 0.13 -4.84
N VAL A 176 -2.17 0.75 -4.28
CA VAL A 176 -1.47 0.29 -3.10
C VAL A 176 -1.52 1.35 -2.01
N TYR A 177 -1.92 0.94 -0.82
CA TYR A 177 -1.91 1.71 0.41
C TYR A 177 -0.99 1.02 1.41
N VAL A 178 0.12 1.63 1.77
CA VAL A 178 1.02 1.14 2.84
C VAL A 178 0.78 1.96 4.09
N ILE A 179 0.63 1.27 5.23
CA ILE A 179 0.25 1.92 6.47
C ILE A 179 1.31 1.76 7.55
N ASP A 180 1.43 2.79 8.39
CA ASP A 180 2.02 2.68 9.72
C ASP A 180 0.88 2.64 10.73
N GLU A 181 0.83 1.57 11.53
CA GLU A 181 -0.19 1.43 12.59
C GLU A 181 -0.03 2.52 13.65
N PRO A 182 -1.07 2.86 14.41
CA PRO A 182 -0.98 3.78 15.53
C PRO A 182 0.22 3.49 16.45
N ARG A 183 0.93 4.55 16.84
CA ARG A 183 2.10 4.49 17.73
C ARG A 183 3.32 3.82 17.11
N ARG A 184 3.46 3.92 15.76
CA ARG A 184 4.58 3.32 15.03
C ARG A 184 4.97 4.16 13.81
N GLY A 185 6.27 4.15 13.45
CA GLY A 185 6.77 4.81 12.25
C GLY A 185 6.29 6.26 12.11
N ASN A 186 5.71 6.61 10.98
CA ASN A 186 5.15 7.94 10.72
C ASN A 186 3.89 8.25 11.55
N ALA A 187 3.28 7.26 12.18
CA ALA A 187 2.13 7.38 13.08
C ALA A 187 2.53 7.41 14.56
N GLY A 188 3.72 7.91 14.87
CA GLY A 188 4.36 7.82 16.18
C GLY A 188 3.76 8.67 17.31
N ARG A 189 2.72 9.50 17.07
CA ARG A 189 2.09 10.29 18.15
C ARG A 189 1.14 9.41 18.98
N SER A 190 1.53 9.10 20.22
CA SER A 190 0.74 8.33 21.17
C SER A 190 0.05 9.22 22.18
N THR A 191 -1.21 8.87 22.54
CA THR A 191 -1.93 9.52 23.66
C THR A 191 -1.50 8.96 25.02
N LEU A 192 -0.75 7.85 25.01
CA LEU A 192 -0.24 7.19 26.23
C LEU A 192 1.29 7.21 26.24
N PRO A 193 1.91 7.44 27.38
CA PRO A 193 3.37 7.45 27.50
C PRO A 193 3.95 6.04 27.42
N ILE A 194 5.18 5.94 26.89
CA ILE A 194 6.03 4.75 26.97
C ILE A 194 7.49 5.19 27.12
N THR A 195 8.29 4.37 27.80
CA THR A 195 9.74 4.53 27.78
C THR A 195 10.33 3.65 26.68
N ILE A 196 11.06 4.27 25.75
CA ILE A 196 11.78 3.57 24.69
C ILE A 196 13.21 3.35 25.17
N THR A 197 13.60 2.09 25.37
CA THR A 197 14.95 1.73 25.77
C THR A 197 15.68 1.12 24.60
N PRO A 198 16.86 1.64 24.19
CA PRO A 198 17.70 0.99 23.19
C PRO A 198 18.12 -0.41 23.67
N THR A 199 17.65 -1.44 22.98
CA THR A 199 17.94 -2.83 23.35
C THR A 199 18.66 -3.52 22.19
N PRO A 200 19.91 -3.97 22.37
CA PRO A 200 20.65 -4.71 21.35
C PRO A 200 20.12 -6.15 21.28
N ASP A 201 19.22 -6.44 20.36
CA ASP A 201 18.56 -7.74 20.21
C ASP A 201 18.44 -8.25 18.76
N GLU A 202 19.17 -7.65 17.81
CA GLU A 202 19.12 -7.98 16.39
C GLU A 202 19.42 -9.46 16.11
N GLN A 203 20.37 -10.06 16.83
CA GLN A 203 20.73 -11.49 16.71
C GLN A 203 19.58 -12.40 17.16
N ARG A 204 18.79 -11.96 18.13
CA ARG A 204 17.56 -12.64 18.53
C ARG A 204 16.54 -12.61 17.38
N TRP A 205 16.36 -11.46 16.72
CA TRP A 205 15.46 -11.34 15.58
C TRP A 205 15.93 -12.13 14.37
N PHE A 206 17.24 -12.20 14.10
CA PHE A 206 17.80 -13.08 13.09
C PHE A 206 17.34 -14.54 13.27
N ASN A 207 17.42 -15.05 14.50
CA ASN A 207 16.99 -16.41 14.83
C ASN A 207 15.46 -16.53 14.81
N ARG A 208 14.74 -15.56 15.40
CA ARG A 208 13.28 -15.55 15.52
C ARG A 208 12.59 -15.56 14.16
N PHE A 209 13.17 -14.85 13.20
CA PHE A 209 12.63 -14.72 11.86
C PHE A 209 13.21 -15.75 10.88
N ARG A 210 13.94 -16.72 11.39
CA ARG A 210 14.41 -17.91 10.68
C ARG A 210 15.34 -17.62 9.50
N LEU A 211 16.18 -16.57 9.60
CA LEU A 211 17.28 -16.39 8.68
C LEU A 211 18.33 -17.50 8.90
N GLY A 212 18.51 -17.93 10.14
CA GLY A 212 19.48 -18.93 10.54
C GLY A 212 19.59 -19.10 12.05
N ILE A 213 20.74 -19.59 12.48
CA ILE A 213 21.21 -19.57 13.88
C ILE A 213 22.47 -18.70 13.89
N TRP A 214 22.34 -17.51 14.47
CA TRP A 214 23.41 -16.52 14.43
C TRP A 214 24.79 -17.10 14.79
N PRO A 215 25.86 -16.81 14.02
CA PRO A 215 25.87 -15.93 12.82
C PRO A 215 25.60 -16.68 11.50
N ASN A 216 25.18 -17.92 11.52
CA ASN A 216 25.07 -18.79 10.36
C ASN A 216 23.65 -18.79 9.79
N PHE A 217 23.52 -18.49 8.52
CA PHE A 217 22.28 -18.63 7.78
C PHE A 217 21.88 -20.10 7.58
N TYR A 218 20.59 -20.39 7.51
CA TYR A 218 20.13 -21.73 7.13
C TYR A 218 20.57 -22.06 5.69
N PRO A 219 20.88 -23.34 5.40
CA PRO A 219 21.12 -23.79 4.03
C PRO A 219 19.93 -23.48 3.14
N GLY A 220 20.17 -22.86 1.97
CA GLY A 220 19.11 -22.55 1.00
C GLY A 220 18.15 -21.44 1.41
N VAL A 221 18.44 -20.70 2.49
CA VAL A 221 17.58 -19.56 2.87
C VAL A 221 17.49 -18.52 1.76
N GLN A 222 16.31 -18.02 1.52
CA GLN A 222 16.00 -17.03 0.48
C GLN A 222 16.26 -15.59 0.96
N PHE A 223 17.34 -15.40 1.68
CA PHE A 223 17.81 -14.08 2.13
C PHE A 223 19.20 -13.79 1.56
N SER A 224 19.44 -12.54 1.17
CA SER A 224 20.75 -12.12 0.64
C SER A 224 21.86 -12.29 1.69
N ARG A 225 23.00 -12.80 1.25
CA ARG A 225 24.18 -12.95 2.12
C ARG A 225 25.08 -11.71 2.09
N ASP A 226 24.68 -10.67 1.37
CA ASP A 226 25.35 -9.39 1.38
C ASP A 226 25.23 -8.77 2.79
N PRO A 227 26.35 -8.40 3.44
CA PRO A 227 26.34 -7.73 4.73
C PRO A 227 25.49 -6.44 4.75
N GLU A 228 25.43 -5.70 3.64
CA GLU A 228 24.59 -4.49 3.57
C GLU A 228 23.10 -4.85 3.56
N ALA A 229 22.71 -5.94 2.93
CA ALA A 229 21.33 -6.42 3.02
C ALA A 229 20.94 -6.75 4.47
N LEU A 230 21.84 -7.36 5.24
CA LEU A 230 21.59 -7.62 6.65
C LEU A 230 21.52 -6.32 7.47
N ASN A 231 22.39 -5.34 7.18
CA ASN A 231 22.33 -4.02 7.79
C ASN A 231 20.97 -3.32 7.51
N GLN A 232 20.52 -3.33 6.27
CA GLN A 232 19.23 -2.75 5.89
C GLN A 232 18.06 -3.47 6.56
N TYR A 233 18.15 -4.80 6.70
CA TYR A 233 17.16 -5.60 7.39
C TYR A 233 17.03 -5.21 8.87
N PHE A 234 18.13 -5.01 9.58
CA PHE A 234 18.10 -4.57 10.98
C PHE A 234 17.62 -3.12 11.13
N ARG A 235 17.99 -2.23 10.21
CA ARG A 235 17.60 -0.81 10.23
C ARG A 235 16.13 -0.57 9.96
N GLN A 236 15.38 -1.53 9.43
CA GLN A 236 13.93 -1.41 9.31
C GLN A 236 13.18 -1.76 10.60
N ILE A 237 13.88 -2.24 11.64
CA ILE A 237 13.30 -2.45 12.97
C ILE A 237 13.07 -1.08 13.62
N THR A 238 11.84 -0.82 14.05
CA THR A 238 11.45 0.45 14.67
C THR A 238 10.66 0.23 15.95
N PRO A 239 10.90 0.99 17.03
CA PRO A 239 10.18 0.83 18.28
C PRO A 239 8.72 1.31 18.15
N SER A 240 7.85 0.79 19.03
CA SER A 240 6.57 1.43 19.32
C SER A 240 6.79 2.69 20.18
N THR A 241 5.98 3.72 19.95
CA THR A 241 5.99 4.97 20.72
C THR A 241 4.86 5.04 21.74
N GLY A 242 4.13 3.94 21.92
CA GLY A 242 3.08 3.74 22.90
C GLY A 242 2.74 2.26 23.06
N PRO A 243 1.97 1.88 24.10
CA PRO A 243 1.55 0.51 24.30
C PRO A 243 0.66 0.04 23.15
N PHE A 244 0.74 -1.26 22.82
CA PHE A 244 -0.16 -1.85 21.83
C PHE A 244 -1.60 -1.89 22.38
N ASP A 245 -2.54 -1.49 21.53
CA ASP A 245 -3.97 -1.54 21.78
C ASP A 245 -4.67 -2.09 20.53
N LEU A 246 -5.31 -3.26 20.69
CA LEU A 246 -5.95 -3.97 19.59
C LEU A 246 -7.13 -3.17 19.00
N GLU A 247 -7.91 -2.53 19.86
CA GLU A 247 -9.11 -1.78 19.43
C GLU A 247 -8.69 -0.49 18.71
N VAL A 248 -7.80 0.31 19.31
CA VAL A 248 -7.26 1.54 18.67
C VAL A 248 -6.67 1.23 17.31
N THR A 249 -5.89 0.16 17.24
CA THR A 249 -5.18 -0.20 16.00
C THR A 249 -6.15 -0.69 14.92
N SER A 250 -7.10 -1.56 15.27
CA SER A 250 -8.08 -2.07 14.31
C SER A 250 -9.13 -1.02 13.90
N ASP A 251 -9.49 -0.07 14.79
CA ASP A 251 -10.37 1.05 14.50
C ASP A 251 -9.74 2.00 13.45
N ALA A 252 -8.46 2.29 13.61
CA ALA A 252 -7.76 3.15 12.65
C ALA A 252 -7.74 2.54 11.24
N VAL A 253 -7.52 1.22 11.11
CA VAL A 253 -7.54 0.55 9.80
C VAL A 253 -8.96 0.35 9.28
N ALA A 254 -9.96 0.15 10.14
CA ALA A 254 -11.36 0.16 9.73
C ALA A 254 -11.79 1.54 9.20
N ALA A 255 -11.30 2.63 9.81
CA ALA A 255 -11.51 4.00 9.31
C ALA A 255 -10.84 4.20 7.92
N LEU A 256 -9.67 3.57 7.67
CA LEU A 256 -9.08 3.58 6.32
C LEU A 256 -10.03 2.95 5.30
N PHE A 257 -10.54 1.74 5.56
CA PHE A 257 -11.50 1.08 4.67
C PHE A 257 -12.81 1.85 4.52
N SER A 258 -13.23 2.60 5.53
CA SER A 258 -14.38 3.50 5.42
C SER A 258 -14.09 4.66 4.46
N LYS A 259 -12.86 5.15 4.41
CA LYS A 259 -12.43 6.26 3.55
C LYS A 259 -12.20 5.83 2.10
N ILE A 260 -11.54 4.69 1.87
CA ILE A 260 -11.15 4.24 0.52
C ILE A 260 -12.18 3.31 -0.14
N GLY A 261 -13.14 2.78 0.63
CA GLY A 261 -14.11 1.79 0.15
C GLY A 261 -13.58 0.36 0.18
N PRO A 262 -14.19 -0.54 -0.62
CA PRO A 262 -13.84 -1.95 -0.66
C PRO A 262 -12.40 -2.19 -1.13
N GLY A 263 -11.67 -3.08 -0.44
CA GLY A 263 -10.29 -3.44 -0.76
C GLY A 263 -9.84 -4.74 -0.08
N ILE A 264 -8.61 -5.12 -0.33
CA ILE A 264 -7.97 -6.33 0.16
C ILE A 264 -6.97 -5.95 1.25
N LEU A 265 -7.07 -6.60 2.40
CA LEU A 265 -6.15 -6.41 3.51
C LEU A 265 -5.01 -7.42 3.42
N VAL A 266 -3.78 -6.93 3.36
CA VAL A 266 -2.56 -7.73 3.35
C VAL A 266 -1.81 -7.48 4.65
N THR A 267 -1.63 -8.52 5.46
CA THR A 267 -1.02 -8.39 6.80
C THR A 267 0.25 -9.24 6.91
N HIS A 268 1.13 -8.82 7.81
CA HIS A 268 2.29 -9.59 8.19
C HIS A 268 2.33 -9.82 9.70
N SER A 269 2.65 -11.06 10.11
CA SER A 269 3.02 -11.40 11.49
C SER A 269 1.97 -10.96 12.52
N LYS A 270 2.35 -10.10 13.47
CA LYS A 270 1.46 -9.49 14.47
C LYS A 270 0.26 -8.77 13.84
N GLY A 271 0.42 -8.19 12.65
CA GLY A 271 -0.67 -7.50 11.94
C GLY A 271 -1.87 -8.40 11.61
N GLY A 272 -1.71 -9.72 11.64
CA GLY A 272 -2.81 -10.67 11.46
C GLY A 272 -3.93 -10.49 12.50
N GLY A 273 -3.60 -10.42 13.80
CA GLY A 273 -4.58 -10.25 14.89
C GLY A 273 -5.48 -9.04 14.73
N PRO A 274 -4.94 -7.81 14.69
CA PRO A 274 -5.74 -6.63 14.42
C PRO A 274 -6.36 -6.65 13.00
N GLY A 275 -5.80 -7.39 12.04
CA GLY A 275 -6.39 -7.62 10.73
C GLY A 275 -7.72 -8.36 10.79
N TRP A 276 -7.81 -9.45 11.58
CA TRP A 276 -9.07 -10.15 11.83
C TRP A 276 -10.11 -9.23 12.46
N ARG A 277 -9.69 -8.44 13.45
CA ARG A 277 -10.56 -7.48 14.14
C ARG A 277 -11.05 -6.38 13.19
N THR A 278 -10.19 -5.88 12.31
CA THR A 278 -10.56 -4.91 11.26
C THR A 278 -11.62 -5.46 10.33
N ALA A 279 -11.50 -6.72 9.89
CA ALA A 279 -12.49 -7.34 9.00
C ALA A 279 -13.85 -7.54 9.67
N ILE A 280 -13.88 -7.76 11.00
CA ILE A 280 -15.11 -7.78 11.78
C ILE A 280 -15.77 -6.38 11.80
N LYS A 281 -14.96 -5.32 11.97
CA LYS A 281 -15.43 -3.94 12.08
C LYS A 281 -15.83 -3.31 10.73
N SER A 282 -15.24 -3.76 9.63
CA SER A 282 -15.45 -3.16 8.31
C SER A 282 -15.83 -4.18 7.24
N ARG A 283 -17.03 -4.05 6.70
CA ARG A 283 -17.51 -4.84 5.55
C ARG A 283 -16.81 -4.48 4.22
N ASN A 284 -15.98 -3.44 4.22
CA ASN A 284 -15.17 -3.06 3.06
C ASN A 284 -13.91 -3.92 2.91
N VAL A 285 -13.53 -4.72 3.90
CA VAL A 285 -12.51 -5.75 3.73
C VAL A 285 -13.11 -6.89 2.91
N ARG A 286 -12.63 -7.08 1.68
CA ARG A 286 -13.13 -8.07 0.73
C ARG A 286 -12.39 -9.41 0.79
N ALA A 287 -11.14 -9.40 1.22
CA ALA A 287 -10.33 -10.58 1.48
C ALA A 287 -9.19 -10.22 2.43
N ILE A 288 -8.59 -11.24 3.03
CA ILE A 288 -7.34 -11.08 3.78
C ILE A 288 -6.29 -12.02 3.19
N VAL A 289 -5.09 -11.47 2.94
CA VAL A 289 -3.88 -12.22 2.66
C VAL A 289 -2.94 -12.01 3.84
N ALA A 290 -2.63 -13.06 4.60
CA ALA A 290 -1.82 -12.94 5.80
C ALA A 290 -0.51 -13.73 5.63
N TYR A 291 0.60 -13.01 5.75
CA TYR A 291 1.95 -13.58 5.75
C TYR A 291 2.36 -13.88 7.19
N GLU A 292 2.46 -15.16 7.53
CA GLU A 292 2.88 -15.67 8.83
C GLU A 292 2.17 -15.00 10.03
N PRO A 293 0.83 -14.99 10.10
CA PRO A 293 0.16 -14.51 11.29
C PRO A 293 0.55 -15.37 12.50
N GLY A 294 1.00 -14.75 13.60
CA GLY A 294 1.54 -15.46 14.73
C GLY A 294 0.94 -15.08 16.09
N TYR A 295 -0.03 -14.17 16.12
CA TYR A 295 -0.57 -13.64 17.37
C TYR A 295 -2.05 -13.29 17.23
N ASN A 296 -2.75 -13.24 18.39
CA ASN A 296 -4.12 -12.74 18.51
C ASN A 296 -5.10 -13.45 17.57
N PHE A 297 -5.00 -14.77 17.43
CA PHE A 297 -6.04 -15.58 16.84
C PHE A 297 -7.29 -15.51 17.70
N ILE A 298 -8.44 -15.37 17.07
CA ILE A 298 -9.73 -15.22 17.73
C ILE A 298 -10.62 -16.41 17.43
N PHE A 299 -11.29 -16.94 18.43
CA PHE A 299 -12.21 -18.07 18.31
C PHE A 299 -13.57 -17.73 18.91
N PRO A 300 -14.64 -18.47 18.61
CA PRO A 300 -15.89 -18.32 19.34
C PRO A 300 -15.70 -18.57 20.84
N ASP A 301 -16.40 -17.80 21.68
CA ASP A 301 -16.44 -18.06 23.12
C ASP A 301 -16.80 -19.52 23.40
N GLY A 302 -16.09 -20.14 24.34
CA GLY A 302 -16.23 -21.55 24.68
C GLY A 302 -15.49 -22.55 23.75
N GLU A 303 -14.89 -22.07 22.64
CA GLU A 303 -14.14 -22.90 21.69
C GLU A 303 -12.68 -22.49 21.56
N VAL A 304 -12.20 -21.63 22.44
CA VAL A 304 -10.81 -21.15 22.47
C VAL A 304 -9.88 -22.34 22.75
N PRO A 305 -8.89 -22.62 21.87
CA PRO A 305 -7.92 -23.68 22.14
C PRO A 305 -7.10 -23.40 23.41
N SER A 306 -6.65 -24.45 24.06
CA SER A 306 -5.68 -24.32 25.16
C SER A 306 -4.42 -23.59 24.69
N PRO A 307 -3.76 -22.80 25.57
CA PRO A 307 -2.48 -22.18 25.28
C PRO A 307 -1.46 -23.19 24.72
N MET A 308 -0.73 -22.80 23.70
CA MET A 308 0.30 -23.64 23.04
C MET A 308 1.69 -23.20 23.47
N PRO A 309 2.34 -23.93 24.37
CA PRO A 309 3.70 -23.60 24.82
C PRO A 309 4.73 -23.90 23.73
N SER A 310 5.74 -23.04 23.65
CA SER A 310 6.94 -23.24 22.85
C SER A 310 8.15 -22.68 23.57
N THR A 311 9.35 -23.04 23.12
CA THR A 311 10.61 -22.44 23.62
C THR A 311 10.75 -20.95 23.25
N GLY A 312 9.98 -20.49 22.27
CA GLY A 312 9.88 -19.07 21.87
C GLY A 312 8.78 -18.28 22.55
N GLY A 313 8.07 -18.87 23.52
CA GLY A 313 6.94 -18.28 24.24
C GLY A 313 5.64 -19.05 24.03
N THR A 314 4.66 -18.80 24.88
CA THR A 314 3.33 -19.42 24.79
C THR A 314 2.45 -18.61 23.84
N LEU A 315 1.78 -19.29 22.91
CA LEU A 315 0.78 -18.68 22.04
C LEU A 315 -0.62 -18.93 22.61
N GLU A 316 -1.36 -17.85 22.82
CA GLU A 316 -2.74 -17.88 23.31
C GLU A 316 -3.68 -17.30 22.24
N ALA A 317 -4.87 -17.84 22.18
CA ALA A 317 -5.98 -17.33 21.38
C ALA A 317 -6.98 -16.60 22.28
N VAL A 318 -7.85 -15.79 21.69
CA VAL A 318 -8.84 -14.99 22.42
C VAL A 318 -10.25 -15.39 22.01
N GLY A 319 -11.18 -15.46 22.98
CA GLY A 319 -12.60 -15.68 22.74
C GLY A 319 -13.28 -14.40 22.28
N ILE A 320 -14.23 -14.53 21.35
CA ILE A 320 -15.13 -13.46 20.93
C ILE A 320 -16.56 -14.01 20.74
N PRO A 321 -17.60 -13.16 20.79
CA PRO A 321 -18.95 -13.59 20.47
C PRO A 321 -19.06 -14.29 19.12
N LEU A 322 -19.79 -15.40 19.06
CA LEU A 322 -19.98 -16.18 17.84
C LEU A 322 -20.49 -15.29 16.67
N SER A 323 -21.37 -14.34 16.95
CA SER A 323 -21.91 -13.41 15.95
C SER A 323 -20.83 -12.56 15.28
N GLU A 324 -19.81 -12.14 16.02
CA GLU A 324 -18.65 -11.42 15.49
C GLU A 324 -17.75 -12.37 14.68
N PHE A 325 -17.46 -13.55 15.22
CA PHE A 325 -16.66 -14.56 14.53
C PHE A 325 -17.24 -14.95 13.17
N MET A 326 -18.57 -15.07 13.08
CA MET A 326 -19.28 -15.40 11.83
C MET A 326 -19.06 -14.36 10.70
N LEU A 327 -18.64 -13.14 11.01
CA LEU A 327 -18.30 -12.15 9.98
C LEU A 327 -17.07 -12.56 9.17
N LEU A 328 -16.14 -13.29 9.77
CA LEU A 328 -14.94 -13.79 9.10
C LEU A 328 -15.24 -14.91 8.09
N THR A 329 -16.40 -15.59 8.19
CA THR A 329 -16.83 -16.59 7.22
C THR A 329 -17.33 -15.99 5.89
N LYS A 330 -17.45 -14.66 5.82
CA LYS A 330 -18.03 -13.96 4.66
C LYS A 330 -17.01 -13.49 3.62
N ILE A 331 -15.73 -13.65 3.92
CA ILE A 331 -14.62 -13.23 3.07
C ILE A 331 -13.62 -14.36 2.88
N PRO A 332 -12.99 -14.50 1.70
CA PRO A 332 -11.91 -15.45 1.51
C PRO A 332 -10.64 -14.96 2.25
N ILE A 333 -9.93 -15.90 2.86
CA ILE A 333 -8.71 -15.64 3.63
C ILE A 333 -7.65 -16.66 3.22
N ILE A 334 -6.43 -16.19 2.97
CA ILE A 334 -5.27 -17.06 2.76
C ILE A 334 -4.15 -16.69 3.73
N MET A 335 -3.50 -17.70 4.30
CA MET A 335 -2.34 -17.54 5.18
C MET A 335 -1.16 -18.30 4.59
N PHE A 336 -0.04 -17.62 4.41
CA PHE A 336 1.21 -18.22 3.95
C PHE A 336 2.20 -18.37 5.09
N TYR A 337 2.87 -19.51 5.15
CA TYR A 337 3.96 -19.79 6.08
C TYR A 337 5.21 -20.23 5.31
N GLY A 338 6.37 -19.68 5.68
CA GLY A 338 7.68 -19.96 5.08
C GLY A 338 8.29 -21.27 5.52
N ASP A 339 9.59 -21.38 5.31
CA ASP A 339 10.38 -22.59 5.61
C ASP A 339 11.05 -22.51 7.00
N ASN A 340 11.82 -23.54 7.34
CA ASN A 340 12.54 -23.70 8.60
C ASN A 340 11.63 -23.62 9.83
N ILE A 341 10.39 -24.02 9.72
CA ILE A 341 9.45 -24.23 10.82
C ILE A 341 9.59 -25.68 11.28
N ALA A 342 9.79 -25.89 12.58
CA ALA A 342 9.95 -27.23 13.12
C ALA A 342 8.64 -28.06 13.01
N GLU A 343 8.75 -29.33 12.71
CA GLU A 343 7.61 -30.25 12.75
C GLU A 343 7.25 -30.69 14.17
N LYS A 344 8.26 -30.76 15.04
CA LYS A 344 8.17 -31.22 16.45
C LYS A 344 8.75 -30.16 17.38
N PRO A 345 8.40 -30.18 18.69
CA PRO A 345 9.02 -29.30 19.67
C PRO A 345 10.56 -29.33 19.60
N THR A 346 11.17 -28.15 19.60
CA THR A 346 12.63 -28.01 19.49
C THR A 346 13.14 -26.93 20.45
N VAL A 347 14.42 -26.99 20.76
CA VAL A 347 15.12 -25.98 21.58
C VAL A 347 15.34 -24.65 20.85
N ASN A 348 15.17 -24.61 19.52
CA ASN A 348 15.29 -23.38 18.76
C ASN A 348 14.02 -22.52 18.90
N PRO A 349 14.11 -21.34 19.56
CA PRO A 349 12.92 -20.54 19.88
C PRO A 349 12.19 -20.01 18.63
N GLY A 350 12.92 -19.71 17.56
CA GLY A 350 12.33 -19.25 16.30
C GLY A 350 11.52 -20.36 15.63
N GLN A 351 12.14 -21.51 15.39
CA GLN A 351 11.49 -22.65 14.76
C GLN A 351 10.28 -23.16 15.57
N ASP A 352 10.41 -23.23 16.90
CA ASP A 352 9.38 -23.79 17.77
C ASP A 352 8.17 -22.86 17.93
N PHE A 353 8.40 -21.55 17.98
CA PHE A 353 7.28 -20.59 18.04
C PHE A 353 6.45 -20.65 16.75
N TRP A 354 7.10 -20.66 15.59
CA TRP A 354 6.39 -20.71 14.32
C TRP A 354 5.69 -22.05 14.07
N ARG A 355 6.17 -23.14 14.70
CA ARG A 355 5.47 -24.43 14.74
C ARG A 355 4.09 -24.28 15.40
N VAL A 356 4.03 -23.66 16.59
CA VAL A 356 2.74 -23.48 17.30
C VAL A 356 1.87 -22.43 16.63
N ALA A 357 2.47 -21.38 16.03
CA ALA A 357 1.73 -20.37 15.28
C ALA A 357 1.03 -20.99 14.05
N MET A 358 1.72 -21.79 13.27
CA MET A 358 1.12 -22.49 12.12
C MET A 358 0.07 -23.53 12.58
N ALA A 359 0.31 -24.23 13.70
CA ALA A 359 -0.68 -25.16 14.25
C ALA A 359 -1.96 -24.41 14.69
N MET A 360 -1.83 -23.27 15.34
CA MET A 360 -2.97 -22.42 15.72
C MET A 360 -3.72 -21.92 14.49
N ALA A 361 -3.01 -21.49 13.43
CA ALA A 361 -3.60 -21.06 12.18
C ALA A 361 -4.42 -22.19 11.50
N LYS A 362 -3.91 -23.41 11.52
CA LYS A 362 -4.64 -24.59 11.00
C LYS A 362 -5.92 -24.88 11.81
N LEU A 363 -5.87 -24.73 13.15
CA LEU A 363 -7.08 -24.84 14.00
C LEU A 363 -8.06 -23.71 13.71
N TRP A 364 -7.58 -22.50 13.58
CA TRP A 364 -8.41 -21.34 13.26
C TRP A 364 -9.09 -21.48 11.90
N ALA A 365 -8.35 -21.89 10.88
CA ALA A 365 -8.90 -22.17 9.56
C ALA A 365 -10.01 -23.25 9.61
N LYS A 366 -9.80 -24.30 10.40
CA LYS A 366 -10.83 -25.32 10.63
C LYS A 366 -12.08 -24.74 11.30
N ALA A 367 -11.91 -23.89 12.30
CA ALA A 367 -13.03 -23.25 13.02
C ALA A 367 -13.86 -22.34 12.09
N VAL A 368 -13.21 -21.56 11.21
CA VAL A 368 -13.90 -20.71 10.24
C VAL A 368 -14.57 -21.54 9.16
N ASN A 369 -13.85 -22.52 8.59
CA ASN A 369 -14.35 -23.34 7.47
C ASN A 369 -15.50 -24.27 7.88
N SER A 370 -15.50 -24.80 9.10
CA SER A 370 -16.62 -25.61 9.62
C SER A 370 -17.93 -24.83 9.73
N ARG A 371 -17.87 -23.51 9.62
CA ARG A 371 -19.02 -22.57 9.63
C ARG A 371 -19.32 -21.97 8.26
N GLY A 372 -18.85 -22.60 7.20
CA GLY A 372 -19.07 -22.17 5.82
C GLY A 372 -18.17 -21.01 5.37
N GLY A 373 -17.04 -20.79 6.04
CA GLY A 373 -16.01 -19.85 5.63
C GLY A 373 -15.06 -20.42 4.57
N ASP A 374 -14.14 -19.60 4.11
CA ASP A 374 -13.18 -19.91 3.04
C ASP A 374 -11.77 -19.45 3.47
N VAL A 375 -11.11 -20.29 4.27
CA VAL A 375 -9.75 -20.05 4.77
C VAL A 375 -8.80 -21.12 4.28
N THR A 376 -7.72 -20.72 3.65
CA THR A 376 -6.63 -21.60 3.19
C THR A 376 -5.35 -21.28 3.98
N VAL A 377 -4.66 -22.32 4.46
CA VAL A 377 -3.31 -22.24 5.03
C VAL A 377 -2.35 -22.91 4.09
N VAL A 378 -1.35 -22.18 3.61
CA VAL A 378 -0.31 -22.67 2.71
C VAL A 378 1.03 -22.66 3.45
N HIS A 379 1.64 -23.81 3.60
CA HIS A 379 3.01 -23.95 4.03
C HIS A 379 3.88 -24.10 2.78
N LEU A 380 4.69 -23.10 2.46
CA LEU A 380 5.40 -23.02 1.18
C LEU A 380 6.23 -24.28 0.85
N PRO A 381 6.94 -24.93 1.80
CA PRO A 381 7.61 -26.20 1.56
C PRO A 381 6.72 -27.33 1.06
N GLU A 382 5.43 -27.36 1.45
CA GLU A 382 4.47 -28.38 1.02
C GLU A 382 4.11 -28.26 -0.48
N ILE A 383 4.33 -27.06 -1.06
CA ILE A 383 4.13 -26.79 -2.50
C ILE A 383 5.45 -26.62 -3.28
N GLY A 384 6.58 -27.01 -2.67
CA GLY A 384 7.89 -27.02 -3.32
C GLY A 384 8.70 -25.73 -3.22
N ILE A 385 8.17 -24.67 -2.62
CA ILE A 385 8.86 -23.37 -2.41
C ILE A 385 9.58 -23.40 -1.08
N ARG A 386 10.92 -23.27 -1.09
CA ARG A 386 11.74 -23.52 0.09
C ARG A 386 12.67 -22.36 0.41
N GLY A 387 13.15 -22.35 1.65
CA GLY A 387 14.14 -21.40 2.18
C GLY A 387 13.54 -20.05 2.59
N ASN A 388 12.23 -19.85 2.49
CA ASN A 388 11.61 -18.59 2.86
C ASN A 388 11.70 -18.32 4.36
N THR A 389 12.08 -17.08 4.69
CA THR A 389 12.16 -16.57 6.05
C THR A 389 10.79 -16.17 6.57
N HIS A 390 10.73 -15.47 7.70
CA HIS A 390 9.50 -14.84 8.18
C HIS A 390 9.01 -13.70 7.26
N PHE A 391 9.87 -13.18 6.40
CA PHE A 391 9.57 -12.08 5.46
C PHE A 391 9.42 -12.58 4.02
N LEU A 392 8.54 -13.55 3.79
CA LEU A 392 8.33 -14.23 2.50
C LEU A 392 8.21 -13.24 1.32
N PHE A 393 7.56 -12.10 1.56
CA PHE A 393 7.32 -11.05 0.58
C PHE A 393 8.55 -10.19 0.27
N SER A 394 9.64 -10.38 1.02
CA SER A 394 10.91 -9.64 0.91
C SER A 394 12.09 -10.54 0.56
N ASP A 395 11.90 -11.85 0.63
CA ASP A 395 12.90 -12.87 0.32
C ASP A 395 13.34 -12.83 -1.16
N LEU A 396 14.44 -13.50 -1.52
CA LEU A 396 15.02 -13.50 -2.87
C LEU A 396 14.03 -13.96 -3.95
N ASN A 397 13.10 -14.85 -3.59
CA ASN A 397 12.03 -15.35 -4.45
C ASN A 397 10.68 -14.63 -4.22
N ASN A 398 10.70 -13.37 -3.80
CA ASN A 398 9.48 -12.62 -3.48
C ASN A 398 8.50 -12.50 -4.65
N LEU A 399 8.95 -12.55 -5.91
CA LEU A 399 8.09 -12.56 -7.09
C LEU A 399 7.26 -13.84 -7.16
N GLU A 400 7.86 -15.00 -6.90
CA GLU A 400 7.18 -16.30 -6.87
C GLU A 400 6.10 -16.31 -5.77
N VAL A 401 6.40 -15.77 -4.58
CA VAL A 401 5.41 -15.66 -3.51
C VAL A 401 4.32 -14.63 -3.84
N ALA A 402 4.65 -13.55 -4.56
CA ALA A 402 3.66 -12.60 -5.07
C ALA A 402 2.73 -13.21 -6.12
N ASP A 403 3.22 -14.17 -6.92
CA ASP A 403 2.39 -14.91 -7.90
C ASP A 403 1.31 -15.72 -7.18
N LEU A 404 1.63 -16.41 -6.09
CA LEU A 404 0.63 -17.13 -5.28
C LEU A 404 -0.48 -16.20 -4.74
N MET A 405 -0.13 -14.98 -4.34
CA MET A 405 -1.14 -13.99 -3.95
C MET A 405 -2.00 -13.57 -5.14
N SER A 406 -1.41 -13.31 -6.31
CA SER A 406 -2.15 -12.95 -7.52
C SER A 406 -3.09 -14.08 -7.97
N GLU A 407 -2.63 -15.33 -7.94
CA GLU A 407 -3.45 -16.50 -8.25
C GLU A 407 -4.65 -16.65 -7.29
N PHE A 408 -4.41 -16.43 -5.98
CA PHE A 408 -5.50 -16.42 -5.01
C PHE A 408 -6.52 -15.34 -5.33
N LEU A 409 -6.08 -14.11 -5.60
CA LEU A 409 -6.98 -12.99 -5.91
C LEU A 409 -7.77 -13.26 -7.20
N ALA A 410 -7.13 -13.73 -8.25
CA ALA A 410 -7.79 -14.09 -9.50
C ALA A 410 -8.82 -15.21 -9.32
N LYS A 411 -8.47 -16.28 -8.58
CA LYS A 411 -9.37 -17.38 -8.26
C LYS A 411 -10.62 -16.94 -7.49
N LYS A 412 -10.51 -15.85 -6.70
CA LYS A 412 -11.63 -15.27 -5.94
C LYS A 412 -12.35 -14.14 -6.68
N GLY A 413 -11.92 -13.78 -7.91
CA GLY A 413 -12.49 -12.67 -8.68
C GLY A 413 -12.27 -11.31 -8.03
N LEU A 414 -11.10 -11.12 -7.42
CA LEU A 414 -10.72 -9.91 -6.66
C LEU A 414 -9.59 -9.13 -7.31
N ASP A 415 -9.08 -9.61 -8.43
CA ASP A 415 -8.00 -9.02 -9.21
C ASP A 415 -8.45 -7.90 -10.17
#